data_320cbc1bdf7d57fa68d9b4346d516da6
#
_entry.id   320cbc1bdf7d57fa68d9b4346d516da6
#
_cell.length_a   1.000
_cell.length_b   1.000
_cell.length_c   1.000
_cell.angle_alpha   90.00
_cell.angle_beta   90.00
_cell.angle_gamma   90.00
#
_symmetry.space_group_name_H-M   'P 1'
#
loop_
_entity.id
_entity.type
_entity.pdbx_description
1 polymer ?
#
loop_
_entity_poly.entity_id
_entity_poly.type
_entity_poly.pdbx_seq_one_letter_code
_entity_poly.pdbx_strand_id
1 'polypeptide(L)'
;MRMRSHTTWAYTITLLCVLTPAPTPAQTRIPPSRGDERAVPIPELARWKTQMLSYGQKACLQYASLVTDDERLGATYYDATRVYEQIADYTGNAVWDDCAAKAKAIYRGYVLQNNGKVPGYWNFTSGFRMDWERNSDALSKQAAILLSQNAAYCTDATPLGWTARPIVSREVAYCILSYLDAEDLGAPRRARLTTLADQALDHIDQWFVSKTSRAPNTFSLVPQAAGQYYVQPFMVGLTMQALIRYWDVTRDPRVQPAVKKALDWLWARAWVAKDRAFWYENWAADGNQAFPQKKGAPDLNLLIAPAFAWMYQQTGDTTYRDRGDQLFAGGVTRAYLENGKQFNQNYMWSFDYVKWRSE
;
A
#
# COMPACT_ATOMS: atom_id res chain seq x y z
N MET A 1 16.58 -77.19 41.21
CA MET A 1 16.28 -75.79 41.14
C MET A 1 16.03 -75.40 39.66
N ARG A 2 14.74 -75.25 39.27
CA ARG A 2 14.32 -75.12 37.87
C ARG A 2 14.18 -73.67 37.55
N MET A 3 14.95 -73.15 36.58
CA MET A 3 14.77 -71.86 35.97
C MET A 3 13.64 -71.94 34.91
N ARG A 4 12.66 -71.04 35.06
CA ARG A 4 11.60 -70.87 34.04
C ARG A 4 12.06 -69.71 33.11
N SER A 5 12.07 -70.01 31.78
CA SER A 5 12.31 -69.04 30.75
C SER A 5 10.99 -68.30 30.42
N HIS A 6 11.04 -66.96 30.48
CA HIS A 6 9.94 -66.13 30.00
C HIS A 6 10.23 -65.70 28.56
N THR A 7 9.36 -66.15 27.62
CA THR A 7 9.38 -65.74 26.22
C THR A 7 8.58 -64.45 26.08
N THR A 8 9.22 -63.36 25.71
CA THR A 8 8.59 -62.05 25.45
C THR A 8 8.26 -61.99 23.97
N TRP A 9 6.96 -61.84 23.62
CA TRP A 9 6.49 -61.58 22.26
C TRP A 9 6.55 -60.07 22.01
N ALA A 10 7.34 -59.63 21.03
CA ALA A 10 7.36 -58.27 20.54
C ALA A 10 6.33 -58.12 19.40
N TYR A 11 5.30 -57.33 19.63
CA TYR A 11 4.36 -56.90 18.57
C TYR A 11 4.96 -55.71 17.83
N THR A 12 5.30 -55.90 16.55
CA THR A 12 5.70 -54.82 15.64
C THR A 12 4.43 -54.19 15.10
N ILE A 13 4.08 -52.98 15.54
CA ILE A 13 2.99 -52.19 14.97
C ILE A 13 3.58 -51.42 13.79
N THR A 14 3.21 -51.86 12.58
CA THR A 14 3.52 -51.12 11.35
C THR A 14 2.51 -49.97 11.21
N LEU A 15 2.96 -48.73 11.46
CA LEU A 15 2.16 -47.55 11.29
C LEU A 15 2.15 -47.21 9.78
N LEU A 16 1.03 -47.48 9.09
CA LEU A 16 0.79 -47.04 7.73
C LEU A 16 0.49 -45.52 7.78
N CYS A 17 1.46 -44.66 7.47
CA CYS A 17 1.20 -43.27 7.18
C CYS A 17 0.47 -43.13 5.84
N VAL A 18 -0.85 -42.96 5.89
CA VAL A 18 -1.63 -42.51 4.73
C VAL A 18 -1.32 -41.03 4.50
N LEU A 19 -0.47 -40.75 3.51
CA LEU A 19 -0.23 -39.38 3.01
C LEU A 19 -1.51 -38.91 2.31
N THR A 20 -2.32 -38.12 2.99
CA THR A 20 -3.38 -37.36 2.34
C THR A 20 -2.73 -36.26 1.51
N PRO A 21 -3.04 -36.13 0.21
CA PRO A 21 -2.52 -35.00 -0.59
C PRO A 21 -3.03 -33.69 -0.01
N ALA A 22 -2.12 -32.72 0.12
CA ALA A 22 -2.46 -31.36 0.51
C ALA A 22 -3.53 -30.79 -0.44
N PRO A 23 -4.51 -30.03 0.07
CA PRO A 23 -5.51 -29.41 -0.80
C PRO A 23 -4.80 -28.44 -1.74
N THR A 24 -4.97 -28.67 -3.03
CA THR A 24 -4.55 -27.73 -4.09
C THR A 24 -5.23 -26.37 -3.81
N PRO A 25 -4.51 -25.25 -3.84
CA PRO A 25 -5.14 -23.95 -3.68
C PRO A 25 -6.23 -23.80 -4.74
N ALA A 26 -7.44 -23.53 -4.27
CA ALA A 26 -8.59 -23.31 -5.14
C ALA A 26 -8.25 -22.15 -6.09
N GLN A 27 -8.10 -22.45 -7.37
CA GLN A 27 -8.09 -21.43 -8.42
C GLN A 27 -9.39 -20.64 -8.27
N THR A 28 -9.29 -19.40 -7.87
CA THR A 28 -10.39 -18.46 -7.79
C THR A 28 -10.98 -18.36 -9.20
N ARG A 29 -12.10 -19.04 -9.45
CA ARG A 29 -12.84 -18.88 -10.69
C ARG A 29 -13.25 -17.41 -10.77
N ILE A 30 -12.70 -16.70 -11.76
CA ILE A 30 -13.18 -15.40 -12.19
C ILE A 30 -14.65 -15.58 -12.55
N PRO A 31 -15.59 -14.86 -11.92
CA PRO A 31 -16.99 -14.94 -12.33
C PRO A 31 -17.10 -14.51 -13.81
N PRO A 32 -18.03 -15.09 -14.59
CA PRO A 32 -18.20 -14.71 -15.98
C PRO A 32 -18.50 -13.22 -16.07
N SER A 33 -17.77 -12.53 -16.95
CA SER A 33 -17.95 -11.12 -17.25
C SER A 33 -19.45 -10.83 -17.50
N ARG A 34 -20.00 -9.86 -16.79
CA ARG A 34 -21.30 -9.26 -17.15
C ARG A 34 -21.21 -8.83 -18.61
N GLY A 35 -22.17 -9.33 -19.40
CA GLY A 35 -22.19 -9.20 -20.85
C GLY A 35 -21.89 -7.79 -21.35
N ASP A 36 -21.02 -7.76 -22.29
CA ASP A 36 -20.74 -6.87 -23.42
C ASP A 36 -21.43 -5.48 -23.49
N GLU A 37 -21.40 -4.70 -22.41
CA GLU A 37 -21.29 -3.27 -22.50
C GLU A 37 -19.81 -2.99 -22.73
N ARG A 38 -19.43 -2.53 -23.94
CA ARG A 38 -18.04 -2.21 -24.33
C ARG A 38 -17.38 -1.48 -23.19
N ALA A 39 -16.41 -2.14 -22.53
CA ALA A 39 -15.74 -1.60 -21.36
C ALA A 39 -15.28 -0.16 -21.68
N VAL A 40 -15.78 0.81 -20.91
CA VAL A 40 -15.42 2.22 -21.10
C VAL A 40 -13.91 2.33 -20.97
N PRO A 41 -13.19 2.81 -22.00
CA PRO A 41 -11.72 2.86 -21.97
C PRO A 41 -11.22 3.71 -20.79
N ILE A 42 -10.13 3.28 -20.16
CA ILE A 42 -9.46 4.07 -19.14
C ILE A 42 -8.80 5.27 -19.82
N PRO A 43 -9.15 6.53 -19.46
CA PRO A 43 -8.55 7.72 -20.06
C PRO A 43 -7.04 7.75 -19.82
N GLU A 44 -6.27 8.21 -20.82
CA GLU A 44 -4.80 8.35 -20.76
C GLU A 44 -4.02 7.04 -20.50
N LEU A 45 -4.64 5.87 -20.61
CA LEU A 45 -3.96 4.58 -20.37
C LEU A 45 -2.75 4.38 -21.30
N ALA A 46 -2.87 4.78 -22.58
CA ALA A 46 -1.76 4.68 -23.53
C ALA A 46 -0.57 5.55 -23.10
N ARG A 47 -0.85 6.78 -22.64
CA ARG A 47 0.18 7.68 -22.11
C ARG A 47 0.81 7.16 -20.83
N TRP A 48 -0.02 6.63 -19.90
CA TRP A 48 0.47 5.97 -18.68
C TRP A 48 1.47 4.85 -19.00
N LYS A 49 1.15 3.98 -19.99
CA LYS A 49 2.06 2.92 -20.46
C LYS A 49 3.37 3.48 -21.04
N THR A 50 3.29 4.48 -21.89
CA THR A 50 4.48 5.09 -22.50
C THR A 50 5.37 5.73 -21.43
N GLN A 51 4.80 6.45 -20.48
CA GLN A 51 5.53 7.07 -19.38
C GLN A 51 6.12 6.00 -18.44
N MET A 52 5.39 4.93 -18.14
CA MET A 52 5.87 3.80 -17.36
C MET A 52 7.19 3.26 -17.92
N LEU A 53 7.24 3.01 -19.22
CA LEU A 53 8.41 2.44 -19.88
C LEU A 53 9.57 3.45 -19.92
N SER A 54 9.31 4.68 -20.37
CA SER A 54 10.38 5.68 -20.58
C SER A 54 10.98 6.20 -19.26
N TYR A 55 10.16 6.59 -18.30
CA TYR A 55 10.64 7.09 -17.02
C TYR A 55 11.12 5.96 -16.11
N GLY A 56 10.50 4.78 -16.18
CA GLY A 56 10.96 3.59 -15.46
C GLY A 56 12.37 3.19 -15.86
N GLN A 57 12.69 3.17 -17.17
CA GLN A 57 14.04 2.90 -17.64
C GLN A 57 15.02 3.97 -17.16
N LYS A 58 14.64 5.26 -17.26
CA LYS A 58 15.46 6.37 -16.78
C LYS A 58 15.79 6.26 -15.30
N ALA A 59 14.76 6.01 -14.46
CA ALA A 59 14.94 5.86 -13.02
C ALA A 59 15.77 4.60 -12.66
N CYS A 60 15.59 3.48 -13.38
CA CYS A 60 16.39 2.27 -13.22
C CYS A 60 17.88 2.50 -13.51
N LEU A 61 18.20 3.25 -14.57
CA LEU A 61 19.59 3.56 -14.92
C LEU A 61 20.28 4.44 -13.87
N GLN A 62 19.53 5.27 -13.15
CA GLN A 62 20.07 6.12 -12.09
C GLN A 62 20.64 5.33 -10.90
N TYR A 63 20.18 4.11 -10.63
CA TYR A 63 20.69 3.31 -9.50
C TYR A 63 22.20 3.11 -9.52
N ALA A 64 22.81 3.01 -10.68
CA ALA A 64 24.26 2.81 -10.82
C ALA A 64 25.09 4.03 -10.40
N SER A 65 24.51 5.23 -10.39
CA SER A 65 25.18 6.50 -10.05
C SER A 65 24.96 6.97 -8.62
N LEU A 66 24.12 6.26 -7.83
CA LEU A 66 23.79 6.65 -6.46
C LEU A 66 24.93 6.30 -5.51
N VAL A 67 25.45 7.30 -4.80
CA VAL A 67 26.62 7.16 -3.93
C VAL A 67 26.21 7.08 -2.46
N THR A 68 25.36 8.00 -2.00
CA THR A 68 24.98 8.11 -0.60
C THR A 68 23.74 7.27 -0.28
N ASP A 69 23.57 6.93 1.00
CA ASP A 69 22.36 6.22 1.46
C ASP A 69 21.10 7.05 1.29
N ASP A 70 21.18 8.38 1.47
CA ASP A 70 20.04 9.27 1.24
C ASP A 70 19.59 9.28 -0.22
N GLU A 71 20.52 9.31 -1.19
CA GLU A 71 20.21 9.20 -2.60
C GLU A 71 19.58 7.85 -2.92
N ARG A 72 20.15 6.75 -2.40
CA ARG A 72 19.69 5.39 -2.59
C ARG A 72 18.28 5.18 -2.03
N LEU A 73 18.06 5.60 -0.78
CA LEU A 73 16.76 5.51 -0.14
C LEU A 73 15.74 6.45 -0.79
N GLY A 74 16.15 7.64 -1.20
CA GLY A 74 15.31 8.56 -1.97
C GLY A 74 14.87 7.94 -3.30
N ALA A 75 15.77 7.30 -4.05
CA ALA A 75 15.47 6.68 -5.33
C ALA A 75 14.58 5.43 -5.20
N THR A 76 14.64 4.72 -4.07
CA THR A 76 13.81 3.53 -3.80
C THR A 76 12.52 3.84 -3.03
N TYR A 77 12.27 5.09 -2.67
CA TYR A 77 11.07 5.52 -1.94
C TYR A 77 9.79 5.18 -2.71
N TYR A 78 8.72 4.88 -2.02
CA TYR A 78 7.46 4.36 -2.56
C TYR A 78 7.61 2.99 -3.24
N ASP A 79 8.34 2.10 -2.55
CA ASP A 79 8.45 0.67 -2.91
C ASP A 79 8.86 0.42 -4.38
N ALA A 80 10.03 0.94 -4.75
CA ALA A 80 10.56 0.77 -6.10
C ALA A 80 10.64 -0.71 -6.52
N THR A 81 10.90 -1.62 -5.59
CA THR A 81 10.91 -3.06 -5.86
C THR A 81 9.54 -3.51 -6.37
N ARG A 82 8.46 -3.19 -5.67
CA ARG A 82 7.09 -3.45 -6.10
C ARG A 82 6.80 -2.85 -7.47
N VAL A 83 7.22 -1.60 -7.68
CA VAL A 83 6.97 -0.89 -8.96
C VAL A 83 7.57 -1.67 -10.13
N TYR A 84 8.83 -2.07 -10.05
CA TYR A 84 9.48 -2.78 -11.15
C TYR A 84 8.98 -4.22 -11.31
N GLU A 85 8.64 -4.91 -10.22
CA GLU A 85 7.96 -6.20 -10.28
C GLU A 85 6.62 -6.11 -11.02
N GLN A 86 5.82 -5.07 -10.73
CA GLN A 86 4.56 -4.84 -11.41
C GLN A 86 4.75 -4.47 -12.90
N ILE A 87 5.81 -3.73 -13.25
CA ILE A 87 6.13 -3.44 -14.65
C ILE A 87 6.53 -4.72 -15.38
N ALA A 88 7.33 -5.59 -14.76
CA ALA A 88 7.70 -6.89 -15.32
C ALA A 88 6.46 -7.74 -15.61
N ASP A 89 5.54 -7.86 -14.65
CA ASP A 89 4.28 -8.59 -14.80
C ASP A 89 3.39 -8.00 -15.92
N TYR A 90 3.25 -6.70 -15.93
CA TYR A 90 2.38 -6.01 -16.88
C TYR A 90 2.90 -6.09 -18.32
N THR A 91 4.20 -6.08 -18.50
CA THR A 91 4.84 -6.08 -19.83
C THR A 91 5.26 -7.46 -20.31
N GLY A 92 5.41 -8.43 -19.39
CA GLY A 92 6.02 -9.73 -19.69
C GLY A 92 7.49 -9.63 -20.10
N ASN A 93 8.19 -8.53 -19.77
CA ASN A 93 9.56 -8.27 -20.22
C ASN A 93 10.55 -8.36 -19.05
N ALA A 94 11.42 -9.37 -19.09
CA ALA A 94 12.43 -9.68 -18.08
C ALA A 94 13.48 -8.56 -17.84
N VAL A 95 13.61 -7.58 -18.72
CA VAL A 95 14.47 -6.40 -18.48
C VAL A 95 14.08 -5.67 -17.19
N TRP A 96 12.82 -5.72 -16.82
CA TRP A 96 12.32 -5.06 -15.60
C TRP A 96 12.65 -5.85 -14.33
N ASP A 97 12.91 -7.16 -14.42
CA ASP A 97 13.39 -7.98 -13.31
C ASP A 97 14.78 -7.50 -12.84
N ASP A 98 15.66 -7.05 -13.77
CA ASP A 98 16.95 -6.45 -13.44
C ASP A 98 16.77 -5.13 -12.66
N CYS A 99 15.80 -4.33 -13.04
CA CYS A 99 15.50 -3.07 -12.34
C CYS A 99 14.92 -3.34 -10.94
N ALA A 100 14.04 -4.34 -10.81
CA ALA A 100 13.53 -4.80 -9.53
C ALA A 100 14.66 -5.30 -8.63
N ALA A 101 15.58 -6.11 -9.19
CA ALA A 101 16.73 -6.62 -8.45
C ALA A 101 17.65 -5.51 -7.94
N LYS A 102 17.91 -4.46 -8.73
CA LYS A 102 18.72 -3.30 -8.33
C LYS A 102 18.03 -2.51 -7.21
N ALA A 103 16.75 -2.16 -7.37
CA ALA A 103 15.98 -1.45 -6.35
C ALA A 103 15.93 -2.27 -5.04
N LYS A 104 15.65 -3.56 -5.16
CA LYS A 104 15.65 -4.51 -4.06
C LYS A 104 16.99 -4.56 -3.33
N ALA A 105 18.09 -4.68 -4.05
CA ALA A 105 19.42 -4.77 -3.44
C ALA A 105 19.74 -3.55 -2.56
N ILE A 106 19.38 -2.36 -3.04
CA ILE A 106 19.56 -1.10 -2.30
C ILE A 106 18.73 -1.10 -1.02
N TYR A 107 17.41 -1.21 -1.15
CA TYR A 107 16.51 -1.02 -0.01
C TYR A 107 16.60 -2.19 0.99
N ARG A 108 16.67 -3.44 0.51
CA ARG A 108 16.85 -4.62 1.34
C ARG A 108 18.16 -4.57 2.12
N GLY A 109 19.26 -4.16 1.48
CA GLY A 109 20.56 -3.99 2.14
C GLY A 109 20.45 -3.08 3.34
N TYR A 110 19.83 -1.91 3.16
CA TYR A 110 19.59 -0.96 4.25
C TYR A 110 18.72 -1.56 5.37
N VAL A 111 17.60 -2.21 5.01
CA VAL A 111 16.68 -2.82 5.97
C VAL A 111 17.39 -3.89 6.82
N LEU A 112 18.14 -4.79 6.19
CA LEU A 112 18.85 -5.86 6.90
C LEU A 112 19.96 -5.30 7.81
N GLN A 113 20.74 -4.33 7.32
CA GLN A 113 21.80 -3.67 8.09
C GLN A 113 21.24 -2.98 9.33
N ASN A 114 20.05 -2.39 9.25
CA ASN A 114 19.38 -1.69 10.34
C ASN A 114 18.40 -2.58 11.13
N ASN A 115 18.39 -3.90 10.88
CA ASN A 115 17.48 -4.84 11.54
C ASN A 115 16.01 -4.39 11.46
N GLY A 116 15.58 -3.86 10.30
CA GLY A 116 14.24 -3.35 10.07
C GLY A 116 13.90 -2.02 10.77
N LYS A 117 14.83 -1.40 11.49
CA LYS A 117 14.63 -0.10 12.14
C LYS A 117 14.74 1.02 11.11
N VAL A 118 13.63 1.35 10.49
CA VAL A 118 13.51 2.44 9.52
C VAL A 118 12.51 3.47 10.02
N PRO A 119 12.57 4.74 9.55
CA PRO A 119 11.49 5.69 9.73
C PRO A 119 10.18 5.12 9.21
N GLY A 120 9.06 5.39 9.90
CA GLY A 120 7.76 4.79 9.55
C GLY A 120 7.30 5.08 8.12
N TYR A 121 7.72 6.20 7.55
CA TYR A 121 7.43 6.56 6.17
C TYR A 121 8.29 5.83 5.12
N TRP A 122 9.26 5.01 5.54
CA TRP A 122 10.05 4.12 4.67
C TRP A 122 9.72 2.64 4.86
N ASN A 123 8.59 2.30 5.45
CA ASN A 123 8.19 0.92 5.68
C ASN A 123 7.48 0.34 4.44
N PHE A 124 8.26 -0.21 3.51
CA PHE A 124 7.76 -0.80 2.25
C PHE A 124 8.08 -2.30 2.20
N THR A 125 7.05 -3.12 2.24
CA THR A 125 7.18 -4.59 2.34
C THR A 125 6.64 -5.34 1.12
N SER A 126 5.74 -4.71 0.36
CA SER A 126 5.02 -5.42 -0.69
C SER A 126 5.93 -5.88 -1.83
N GLY A 127 6.97 -5.10 -2.18
CA GLY A 127 7.97 -5.52 -3.15
C GLY A 127 8.78 -6.73 -2.68
N PHE A 128 9.10 -6.80 -1.38
CA PHE A 128 9.79 -7.98 -0.83
C PHE A 128 8.90 -9.21 -0.78
N ARG A 129 7.60 -9.05 -0.51
CA ARG A 129 6.63 -10.13 -0.58
C ARG A 129 6.54 -10.67 -2.02
N MET A 130 6.39 -9.78 -3.02
CA MET A 130 6.35 -10.18 -4.43
C MET A 130 7.62 -10.92 -4.87
N ASP A 131 8.79 -10.45 -4.45
CA ASP A 131 10.05 -11.12 -4.75
C ASP A 131 10.15 -12.52 -4.09
N TRP A 132 9.68 -12.68 -2.85
CA TRP A 132 9.60 -13.99 -2.24
C TRP A 132 8.64 -14.92 -3.00
N GLU A 133 7.45 -14.44 -3.35
CA GLU A 133 6.45 -15.21 -4.09
C GLU A 133 6.99 -15.67 -5.46
N ARG A 134 7.79 -14.84 -6.11
CA ARG A 134 8.36 -15.09 -7.43
C ARG A 134 9.65 -15.92 -7.39
N ASN A 135 10.57 -15.56 -6.52
CA ASN A 135 11.93 -16.04 -6.53
C ASN A 135 12.30 -16.89 -5.29
N SER A 136 11.40 -17.01 -4.32
CA SER A 136 11.66 -17.65 -3.01
C SER A 136 12.89 -17.06 -2.29
N ASP A 137 13.15 -15.75 -2.45
CA ASP A 137 14.30 -15.08 -1.86
C ASP A 137 14.13 -14.91 -0.35
N ALA A 138 14.83 -15.75 0.41
CA ALA A 138 14.74 -15.79 1.87
C ALA A 138 15.13 -14.47 2.55
N LEU A 139 16.03 -13.67 1.95
CA LEU A 139 16.43 -12.38 2.49
C LEU A 139 15.32 -11.33 2.31
N SER A 140 14.56 -11.38 1.22
CA SER A 140 13.39 -10.53 1.02
C SER A 140 12.28 -10.86 2.02
N LYS A 141 12.01 -12.15 2.25
CA LYS A 141 11.12 -12.59 3.33
C LYS A 141 11.57 -12.07 4.69
N GLN A 142 12.86 -12.25 5.02
CA GLN A 142 13.42 -11.76 6.29
C GLN A 142 13.28 -10.24 6.43
N ALA A 143 13.60 -9.47 5.39
CA ALA A 143 13.51 -8.02 5.41
C ALA A 143 12.07 -7.54 5.65
N ALA A 144 11.08 -8.12 4.97
CA ALA A 144 9.67 -7.80 5.18
C ALA A 144 9.21 -8.07 6.61
N ILE A 145 9.59 -9.23 7.18
CA ILE A 145 9.26 -9.59 8.56
C ILE A 145 9.93 -8.60 9.55
N LEU A 146 11.21 -8.28 9.35
CA LEU A 146 11.91 -7.31 10.20
C LEU A 146 11.27 -5.92 10.16
N LEU A 147 10.86 -5.44 8.99
CA LEU A 147 10.14 -4.18 8.86
C LEU A 147 8.82 -4.19 9.65
N SER A 148 8.04 -5.26 9.55
CA SER A 148 6.79 -5.40 10.29
C SER A 148 6.98 -5.38 11.81
N GLN A 149 8.15 -5.76 12.30
CA GLN A 149 8.45 -5.84 13.71
C GLN A 149 9.10 -4.57 14.26
N ASN A 150 9.98 -3.94 13.47
CA ASN A 150 10.96 -2.97 13.97
C ASN A 150 10.85 -1.58 13.34
N ALA A 151 10.11 -1.38 12.23
CA ALA A 151 9.91 -0.06 11.67
C ALA A 151 9.21 0.87 12.68
N ALA A 152 9.53 2.16 12.63
CA ALA A 152 8.92 3.15 13.52
C ALA A 152 7.39 3.09 13.43
N TYR A 153 6.72 3.20 14.56
CA TYR A 153 5.28 3.03 14.79
C TYR A 153 4.76 1.58 14.70
N CYS A 154 5.48 0.64 14.08
CA CYS A 154 5.04 -0.75 13.93
C CYS A 154 5.50 -1.66 15.07
N THR A 155 6.50 -1.22 15.86
CA THR A 155 6.99 -2.00 17.00
C THR A 155 5.95 -2.05 18.13
N ASP A 156 5.92 -3.16 18.87
CA ASP A 156 5.03 -3.33 20.03
C ASP A 156 5.34 -2.33 21.17
N ALA A 157 6.54 -1.78 21.19
CA ALA A 157 6.93 -0.75 22.14
C ALA A 157 6.32 0.64 21.84
N THR A 158 5.79 0.88 20.63
CA THR A 158 5.17 2.15 20.31
C THR A 158 3.86 2.32 21.08
N PRO A 159 3.69 3.37 21.89
CA PRO A 159 2.42 3.60 22.58
C PRO A 159 1.27 3.75 21.61
N LEU A 160 0.13 3.05 21.84
CA LEU A 160 -1.05 3.11 20.98
C LEU A 160 -1.63 4.52 20.85
N GLY A 161 -1.46 5.37 21.86
CA GLY A 161 -1.86 6.77 21.78
C GLY A 161 -1.08 7.59 20.75
N TRP A 162 0.09 7.12 20.30
CA TRP A 162 0.83 7.79 19.22
C TRP A 162 0.24 7.44 17.86
N THR A 163 -0.12 6.18 17.65
CA THR A 163 -0.71 5.72 16.39
C THR A 163 -2.18 6.11 16.24
N ALA A 164 -2.87 6.44 17.33
CA ALA A 164 -4.24 6.98 17.30
C ALA A 164 -4.34 8.39 16.71
N ARG A 165 -3.21 9.09 16.53
CA ARG A 165 -3.19 10.47 15.99
C ARG A 165 -3.21 10.44 14.46
N PRO A 166 -4.22 11.08 13.83
CA PRO A 166 -4.35 11.07 12.37
C PRO A 166 -3.16 11.66 11.60
N ILE A 167 -2.34 12.49 12.23
CA ILE A 167 -1.12 13.04 11.62
C ILE A 167 -0.12 11.94 11.22
N VAL A 168 -0.18 10.77 11.86
CA VAL A 168 0.65 9.59 11.52
C VAL A 168 -0.15 8.51 10.77
N SER A 169 -1.27 8.90 10.13
CA SER A 169 -2.12 7.98 9.38
C SER A 169 -1.38 7.22 8.28
N ARG A 170 -0.40 7.86 7.62
CA ARG A 170 0.49 7.21 6.65
C ARG A 170 1.31 6.10 7.30
N GLU A 171 1.93 6.37 8.44
CA GLU A 171 2.75 5.42 9.17
C GLU A 171 1.89 4.24 9.67
N VAL A 172 0.67 4.51 10.14
CA VAL A 172 -0.31 3.47 10.51
C VAL A 172 -0.69 2.62 9.31
N ALA A 173 -0.96 3.25 8.15
CA ALA A 173 -1.27 2.55 6.92
C ALA A 173 -0.12 1.60 6.51
N TYR A 174 1.12 2.08 6.55
CA TYR A 174 2.28 1.24 6.23
C TYR A 174 2.50 0.12 7.25
N CYS A 175 2.20 0.33 8.54
CA CYS A 175 2.23 -0.77 9.52
C CYS A 175 1.17 -1.84 9.22
N ILE A 176 -0.06 -1.46 8.89
CA ILE A 176 -1.10 -2.42 8.50
C ILE A 176 -0.65 -3.24 7.29
N LEU A 177 -0.14 -2.59 6.25
CA LEU A 177 0.36 -3.26 5.05
C LEU A 177 1.51 -4.20 5.37
N SER A 178 2.50 -3.75 6.17
CA SER A 178 3.66 -4.58 6.52
C SER A 178 3.30 -5.78 7.38
N TYR A 179 2.30 -5.67 8.27
CA TYR A 179 1.81 -6.79 9.05
C TYR A 179 1.13 -7.84 8.17
N LEU A 180 0.30 -7.39 7.22
CA LEU A 180 -0.39 -8.28 6.29
C LEU A 180 0.59 -8.95 5.32
N ASP A 181 1.56 -8.22 4.79
CA ASP A 181 2.61 -8.80 3.94
C ASP A 181 3.46 -9.82 4.72
N ALA A 182 3.81 -9.54 5.98
CA ALA A 182 4.53 -10.50 6.82
C ALA A 182 3.70 -11.76 7.13
N GLU A 183 2.38 -11.62 7.31
CA GLU A 183 1.45 -12.74 7.50
C GLU A 183 1.38 -13.61 6.23
N ASP A 184 1.30 -13.02 5.04
CA ASP A 184 1.36 -13.75 3.76
C ASP A 184 2.69 -14.53 3.61
N LEU A 185 3.77 -14.01 4.18
CA LEU A 185 5.08 -14.66 4.21
C LEU A 185 5.21 -15.74 5.30
N GLY A 186 4.14 -16.03 6.03
CA GLY A 186 4.07 -17.06 7.07
C GLY A 186 4.51 -16.60 8.46
N ALA A 187 4.66 -15.30 8.70
CA ALA A 187 4.83 -14.80 10.06
C ALA A 187 3.48 -14.85 10.82
N PRO A 188 3.50 -15.02 12.15
CA PRO A 188 2.26 -14.97 12.92
C PRO A 188 1.61 -13.59 12.83
N ARG A 189 0.26 -13.58 12.83
CA ARG A 189 -0.52 -12.34 12.85
C ARG A 189 -0.12 -11.47 14.04
N ARG A 190 0.19 -10.21 13.76
CA ARG A 190 0.52 -9.24 14.80
C ARG A 190 -0.72 -8.88 15.61
N ALA A 191 -0.64 -8.96 16.94
CA ALA A 191 -1.75 -8.62 17.84
C ALA A 191 -2.27 -7.19 17.64
N ARG A 192 -1.38 -6.28 17.25
CA ARG A 192 -1.71 -4.86 17.00
C ARG A 192 -2.49 -4.61 15.71
N LEU A 193 -2.55 -5.55 14.77
CA LEU A 193 -3.17 -5.34 13.45
C LEU A 193 -4.59 -4.81 13.56
N THR A 194 -5.43 -5.45 14.37
CA THR A 194 -6.83 -5.02 14.55
C THR A 194 -6.91 -3.62 15.15
N THR A 195 -6.09 -3.33 16.17
CA THR A 195 -6.07 -1.99 16.81
C THR A 195 -5.64 -0.91 15.80
N LEU A 196 -4.63 -1.18 14.96
CA LEU A 196 -4.22 -0.21 13.95
C LEU A 196 -5.27 -0.03 12.85
N ALA A 197 -6.00 -1.11 12.48
CA ALA A 197 -7.13 -1.01 11.56
C ALA A 197 -8.27 -0.17 12.16
N ASP A 198 -8.61 -0.37 13.44
CA ASP A 198 -9.58 0.46 14.16
C ASP A 198 -9.15 1.93 14.16
N GLN A 199 -7.88 2.21 14.46
CA GLN A 199 -7.34 3.57 14.41
C GLN A 199 -7.37 4.17 13.00
N ALA A 200 -7.11 3.38 11.95
CA ALA A 200 -7.22 3.85 10.58
C ALA A 200 -8.68 4.22 10.20
N LEU A 201 -9.66 3.46 10.68
CA LEU A 201 -11.09 3.80 10.55
C LEU A 201 -11.42 5.08 11.32
N ASP A 202 -10.93 5.21 12.56
CA ASP A 202 -11.09 6.41 13.36
C ASP A 202 -10.44 7.65 12.74
N HIS A 203 -9.30 7.50 12.06
CA HIS A 203 -8.67 8.60 11.34
C HIS A 203 -9.58 9.14 10.24
N ILE A 204 -10.30 8.27 9.51
CA ILE A 204 -11.27 8.71 8.51
C ILE A 204 -12.42 9.47 9.17
N ASP A 205 -12.94 8.97 10.28
CA ASP A 205 -14.08 9.62 10.98
C ASP A 205 -13.68 10.93 11.63
N GLN A 206 -12.56 10.95 12.34
CA GLN A 206 -12.15 12.10 13.14
C GLN A 206 -11.51 13.23 12.33
N TRP A 207 -10.72 12.88 11.32
CA TRP A 207 -9.92 13.84 10.58
C TRP A 207 -10.48 14.19 9.21
N PHE A 208 -10.93 13.19 8.48
CA PHE A 208 -11.25 13.38 7.08
C PHE A 208 -12.71 13.78 6.87
N VAL A 209 -13.59 13.41 7.78
CA VAL A 209 -15.03 13.55 7.58
C VAL A 209 -15.73 14.27 8.73
N SER A 210 -15.33 14.05 9.97
CA SER A 210 -16.00 14.62 11.13
C SER A 210 -15.77 16.13 11.24
N LYS A 211 -16.87 16.87 11.42
CA LYS A 211 -16.83 18.30 11.74
C LYS A 211 -16.32 18.59 13.15
N THR A 212 -16.25 17.58 14.00
CA THR A 212 -15.85 17.69 15.40
C THR A 212 -14.41 17.24 15.64
N SER A 213 -13.68 16.91 14.58
CA SER A 213 -12.31 16.45 14.72
C SER A 213 -11.46 17.46 15.49
N ARG A 214 -10.97 17.02 16.63
CA ARG A 214 -10.08 17.78 17.50
C ARG A 214 -8.64 17.28 17.40
N ALA A 215 -8.32 16.47 16.40
CA ALA A 215 -6.99 15.92 16.31
C ALA A 215 -5.96 17.04 16.22
N PRO A 216 -5.12 17.22 17.23
CA PRO A 216 -4.11 18.26 17.17
C PRO A 216 -3.10 17.90 16.08
N ASN A 217 -2.82 18.83 15.20
CA ASN A 217 -1.69 18.73 14.33
C ASN A 217 -0.41 18.87 15.16
N THR A 218 0.17 17.76 15.57
CA THR A 218 1.35 17.75 16.43
C THR A 218 2.63 18.15 15.69
N PHE A 219 2.58 18.27 14.37
CA PHE A 219 3.70 18.77 13.56
C PHE A 219 3.54 20.24 13.18
N SER A 220 2.39 20.83 13.40
CA SER A 220 2.21 22.25 13.20
C SER A 220 2.81 23.02 14.39
N LEU A 221 3.66 23.97 14.10
CA LEU A 221 4.12 24.95 15.06
C LEU A 221 3.05 26.03 15.34
N VAL A 222 1.98 26.03 14.54
CA VAL A 222 0.86 26.97 14.66
C VAL A 222 -0.31 26.24 15.30
N PRO A 223 -0.86 26.72 16.44
CA PRO A 223 -2.07 26.16 17.05
C PRO A 223 -3.21 26.25 16.06
N GLN A 224 -3.87 25.12 15.80
CA GLN A 224 -5.09 25.12 15.01
C GLN A 224 -6.25 25.66 15.84
N ALA A 225 -7.05 26.56 15.27
CA ALA A 225 -8.27 27.01 15.88
C ALA A 225 -9.28 25.84 15.97
N ALA A 226 -10.15 25.89 16.99
CA ALA A 226 -11.19 24.91 17.15
C ALA A 226 -12.06 24.79 15.87
N GLY A 227 -12.22 23.59 15.34
CA GLY A 227 -13.00 23.32 14.13
C GLY A 227 -12.21 23.39 12.82
N GLN A 228 -10.92 23.62 12.85
CA GLN A 228 -10.06 23.49 11.67
C GLN A 228 -9.59 22.03 11.49
N TYR A 229 -9.50 21.59 10.23
CA TYR A 229 -9.07 20.26 9.87
C TYR A 229 -7.71 20.34 9.18
N TYR A 230 -6.81 19.44 9.56
CA TYR A 230 -5.61 19.19 8.78
C TYR A 230 -5.78 17.90 8.01
N VAL A 231 -5.91 18.00 6.71
CA VAL A 231 -6.06 16.84 5.81
C VAL A 231 -5.04 16.93 4.70
N GLN A 232 -4.33 15.83 4.49
CA GLN A 232 -3.52 15.61 3.29
C GLN A 232 -4.18 14.49 2.48
N PRO A 233 -4.83 14.78 1.34
CA PRO A 233 -5.56 13.80 0.54
C PRO A 233 -4.77 12.54 0.21
N PHE A 234 -3.46 12.64 -0.04
CA PHE A 234 -2.64 11.46 -0.31
C PHE A 234 -2.50 10.53 0.91
N MET A 235 -2.46 11.06 2.14
CA MET A 235 -2.45 10.23 3.34
C MET A 235 -3.79 9.50 3.52
N VAL A 236 -4.89 10.16 3.16
CA VAL A 236 -6.21 9.51 3.08
C VAL A 236 -6.16 8.36 2.05
N GLY A 237 -5.55 8.59 0.89
CA GLY A 237 -5.33 7.56 -0.14
C GLY A 237 -4.59 6.35 0.41
N LEU A 238 -3.46 6.57 1.09
CA LEU A 238 -2.66 5.50 1.70
C LEU A 238 -3.45 4.74 2.79
N THR A 239 -4.22 5.46 3.62
CA THR A 239 -5.09 4.84 4.63
C THR A 239 -6.15 3.95 3.97
N MET A 240 -6.78 4.42 2.89
CA MET A 240 -7.75 3.63 2.14
C MET A 240 -7.11 2.37 1.53
N GLN A 241 -5.89 2.45 0.98
CA GLN A 241 -5.18 1.28 0.45
C GLN A 241 -4.93 0.23 1.54
N ALA A 242 -4.48 0.66 2.71
CA ALA A 242 -4.27 -0.24 3.83
C ALA A 242 -5.57 -0.90 4.31
N LEU A 243 -6.66 -0.13 4.39
CA LEU A 243 -7.97 -0.66 4.76
C LEU A 243 -8.54 -1.60 3.70
N ILE A 244 -8.37 -1.32 2.40
CA ILE A 244 -8.77 -2.21 1.31
C ILE A 244 -8.01 -3.54 1.44
N ARG A 245 -6.70 -3.49 1.63
CA ARG A 245 -5.90 -4.70 1.83
C ARG A 245 -6.30 -5.47 3.11
N TYR A 246 -6.62 -4.76 4.19
CA TYR A 246 -7.17 -5.36 5.41
C TYR A 246 -8.53 -6.03 5.16
N TRP A 247 -9.40 -5.37 4.38
CA TRP A 247 -10.70 -5.94 3.99
C TRP A 247 -10.54 -7.20 3.13
N ASP A 248 -9.56 -7.26 2.24
CA ASP A 248 -9.31 -8.46 1.42
C ASP A 248 -9.06 -9.69 2.27
N VAL A 249 -8.40 -9.53 3.42
CA VAL A 249 -8.07 -10.62 4.34
C VAL A 249 -9.17 -10.90 5.36
N THR A 250 -9.83 -9.86 5.87
CA THR A 250 -10.73 -9.98 7.03
C THR A 250 -12.21 -9.88 6.68
N ARG A 251 -12.54 -9.25 5.55
CA ARG A 251 -13.91 -8.90 5.16
C ARG A 251 -14.62 -8.03 6.20
N ASP A 252 -13.88 -7.18 6.91
CA ASP A 252 -14.45 -6.27 7.92
C ASP A 252 -15.49 -5.33 7.28
N PRO A 253 -16.78 -5.42 7.66
CA PRO A 253 -17.86 -4.68 7.01
C PRO A 253 -17.77 -3.16 7.20
N ARG A 254 -16.93 -2.69 8.10
CA ARG A 254 -16.74 -1.25 8.38
C ARG A 254 -15.91 -0.56 7.30
N VAL A 255 -15.09 -1.32 6.57
CA VAL A 255 -14.12 -0.76 5.62
C VAL A 255 -14.80 -0.10 4.42
N GLN A 256 -15.73 -0.80 3.77
CA GLN A 256 -16.38 -0.27 2.57
C GLN A 256 -17.12 1.06 2.83
N PRO A 257 -17.94 1.19 3.90
CA PRO A 257 -18.56 2.47 4.24
C PRO A 257 -17.55 3.57 4.57
N ALA A 258 -16.43 3.24 5.25
CA ALA A 258 -15.39 4.21 5.59
C ALA A 258 -14.66 4.72 4.35
N VAL A 259 -14.27 3.84 3.44
CA VAL A 259 -13.64 4.22 2.15
C VAL A 259 -14.60 5.09 1.34
N LYS A 260 -15.89 4.70 1.23
CA LYS A 260 -16.90 5.52 0.56
C LYS A 260 -16.98 6.91 1.14
N LYS A 261 -17.08 7.04 2.46
CA LYS A 261 -17.15 8.31 3.18
C LYS A 261 -15.94 9.20 2.90
N ALA A 262 -14.74 8.63 2.92
CA ALA A 262 -13.49 9.34 2.61
C ALA A 262 -13.48 9.86 1.16
N LEU A 263 -13.84 9.02 0.19
CA LEU A 263 -13.88 9.39 -1.23
C LEU A 263 -14.90 10.51 -1.51
N ASP A 264 -16.10 10.41 -0.94
CA ASP A 264 -17.13 11.43 -1.10
C ASP A 264 -16.71 12.76 -0.47
N TRP A 265 -16.08 12.72 0.70
CA TRP A 265 -15.56 13.93 1.35
C TRP A 265 -14.43 14.57 0.53
N LEU A 266 -13.45 13.79 0.07
CA LEU A 266 -12.35 14.28 -0.75
C LEU A 266 -12.88 14.95 -2.03
N TRP A 267 -13.82 14.31 -2.70
CA TRP A 267 -14.40 14.87 -3.92
C TRP A 267 -15.15 16.18 -3.67
N ALA A 268 -15.94 16.23 -2.62
CA ALA A 268 -16.74 17.40 -2.29
C ALA A 268 -15.90 18.59 -1.78
N ARG A 269 -14.74 18.34 -1.17
CA ARG A 269 -14.00 19.36 -0.41
C ARG A 269 -12.60 19.65 -0.92
N ALA A 270 -11.92 18.67 -1.50
CA ALA A 270 -10.51 18.75 -1.87
C ALA A 270 -10.25 18.80 -3.38
N TRP A 271 -11.26 18.54 -4.19
CA TRP A 271 -11.13 18.48 -5.65
C TRP A 271 -10.93 19.86 -6.28
N VAL A 272 -9.91 19.98 -7.12
CA VAL A 272 -9.58 21.16 -7.91
C VAL A 272 -9.76 20.84 -9.37
N ALA A 273 -10.94 21.09 -9.90
CA ALA A 273 -11.35 20.66 -11.26
C ALA A 273 -10.41 21.14 -12.37
N LYS A 274 -9.93 22.40 -12.32
CA LYS A 274 -8.99 22.95 -13.31
C LYS A 274 -7.67 22.20 -13.39
N ASP A 275 -7.25 21.58 -12.27
CA ASP A 275 -5.99 20.85 -12.14
C ASP A 275 -6.20 19.34 -12.26
N ARG A 276 -7.45 18.87 -12.28
CA ARG A 276 -7.82 17.44 -12.20
C ARG A 276 -7.08 16.73 -11.07
N ALA A 277 -7.03 17.36 -9.90
CA ALA A 277 -6.28 16.85 -8.76
C ALA A 277 -6.92 17.30 -7.45
N PHE A 278 -6.65 16.57 -6.38
CA PHE A 278 -6.88 17.10 -5.05
C PHE A 278 -5.75 18.06 -4.68
N TRP A 279 -6.03 19.03 -3.77
CA TRP A 279 -4.96 19.86 -3.23
C TRP A 279 -4.01 19.02 -2.35
N TYR A 280 -2.81 19.54 -2.09
CA TYR A 280 -1.80 18.86 -1.29
C TYR A 280 -2.25 18.71 0.17
N GLU A 281 -2.66 19.85 0.78
CA GLU A 281 -3.11 19.93 2.15
C GLU A 281 -4.04 21.15 2.35
N ASN A 282 -4.89 21.09 3.36
CA ASN A 282 -5.79 22.19 3.68
C ASN A 282 -5.22 23.17 4.73
N TRP A 283 -3.99 22.95 5.16
CA TRP A 283 -3.38 23.75 6.20
C TRP A 283 -2.63 24.94 5.60
N ALA A 284 -2.81 26.14 6.23
CA ALA A 284 -2.01 27.31 5.93
C ALA A 284 -1.15 27.69 7.14
N ALA A 285 0.08 28.10 6.92
CA ALA A 285 1.02 28.46 7.97
C ALA A 285 0.54 29.60 8.88
N ASP A 286 -0.38 30.44 8.40
CA ASP A 286 -0.96 31.56 9.15
C ASP A 286 -2.21 31.16 10.00
N GLY A 287 -2.62 29.90 9.96
CA GLY A 287 -3.75 29.39 10.73
C GLY A 287 -5.13 29.91 10.30
N ASN A 288 -5.19 30.77 9.30
CA ASN A 288 -6.40 31.53 8.98
C ASN A 288 -7.29 30.95 7.89
N GLN A 289 -6.89 29.87 7.23
CA GLN A 289 -7.63 29.39 6.07
C GLN A 289 -7.92 27.90 6.14
N ALA A 290 -9.18 27.56 6.20
CA ALA A 290 -9.62 26.19 6.11
C ALA A 290 -9.31 25.54 4.75
N PHE A 291 -9.12 26.29 3.67
CA PHE A 291 -8.84 25.79 2.30
C PHE A 291 -8.12 26.83 1.45
N PRO A 292 -6.87 27.21 1.78
CA PRO A 292 -6.18 28.29 1.05
C PRO A 292 -5.69 27.87 -0.32
N GLN A 293 -5.54 26.58 -0.57
CA GLN A 293 -4.92 26.10 -1.78
C GLN A 293 -5.95 25.85 -2.86
N LYS A 294 -6.05 26.80 -3.78
CA LYS A 294 -6.79 26.65 -5.02
C LYS A 294 -6.01 25.89 -6.10
N LYS A 295 -4.89 25.22 -5.71
CA LYS A 295 -4.01 24.48 -6.62
C LYS A 295 -4.05 22.99 -6.30
N GLY A 296 -4.27 22.17 -7.31
CA GLY A 296 -4.18 20.72 -7.20
C GLY A 296 -2.74 20.23 -7.17
N ALA A 297 -2.54 19.04 -6.58
CA ALA A 297 -1.27 18.32 -6.50
C ALA A 297 -1.32 17.03 -7.32
N PRO A 298 -1.24 17.08 -8.66
CA PRO A 298 -1.44 15.93 -9.53
C PRO A 298 -0.40 14.81 -9.31
N ASP A 299 0.78 15.14 -8.80
CA ASP A 299 1.81 14.16 -8.43
C ASP A 299 1.34 13.11 -7.41
N LEU A 300 0.27 13.41 -6.66
CA LEU A 300 -0.25 12.55 -5.60
C LEU A 300 -1.55 11.82 -6.00
N ASN A 301 -2.09 12.12 -7.17
CA ASN A 301 -3.35 11.56 -7.62
C ASN A 301 -3.36 10.03 -7.67
N LEU A 302 -2.25 9.44 -8.16
CA LEU A 302 -2.18 8.00 -8.39
C LEU A 302 -1.98 7.18 -7.08
N LEU A 303 -1.76 7.86 -5.95
CA LEU A 303 -1.86 7.26 -4.61
C LEU A 303 -3.32 7.14 -4.13
N ILE A 304 -4.25 7.90 -4.74
CA ILE A 304 -5.65 7.99 -4.31
C ILE A 304 -6.58 7.28 -5.30
N ALA A 305 -6.30 7.38 -6.59
CA ALA A 305 -7.13 6.86 -7.67
C ALA A 305 -7.58 5.39 -7.48
N PRO A 306 -6.72 4.47 -7.02
CA PRO A 306 -7.12 3.06 -6.86
C PRO A 306 -8.33 2.85 -5.96
N ALA A 307 -8.49 3.64 -4.90
CA ALA A 307 -9.66 3.52 -4.03
C ALA A 307 -10.99 3.85 -4.75
N PHE A 308 -10.97 4.75 -5.74
CA PHE A 308 -12.14 5.01 -6.60
C PHE A 308 -12.47 3.81 -7.48
N ALA A 309 -11.47 3.19 -8.12
CA ALA A 309 -11.67 2.00 -8.93
C ALA A 309 -12.20 0.82 -8.10
N TRP A 310 -11.62 0.60 -6.92
CA TRP A 310 -12.09 -0.41 -5.98
C TRP A 310 -13.55 -0.16 -5.56
N MET A 311 -13.91 1.08 -5.24
CA MET A 311 -15.29 1.40 -4.85
C MET A 311 -16.27 1.18 -6.01
N TYR A 312 -15.88 1.51 -7.25
CA TYR A 312 -16.66 1.18 -8.43
C TYR A 312 -16.85 -0.33 -8.58
N GLN A 313 -15.78 -1.11 -8.44
CA GLN A 313 -15.83 -2.56 -8.50
C GLN A 313 -16.77 -3.16 -7.42
N GLN A 314 -16.73 -2.61 -6.20
CA GLN A 314 -17.56 -3.11 -5.10
C GLN A 314 -19.05 -2.75 -5.24
N THR A 315 -19.36 -1.59 -5.84
CA THR A 315 -20.72 -1.03 -5.82
C THR A 315 -21.41 -1.01 -7.18
N GLY A 316 -20.65 -1.01 -8.28
CA GLY A 316 -21.16 -0.75 -9.63
C GLY A 316 -21.55 0.72 -9.87
N ASP A 317 -21.34 1.62 -8.90
CA ASP A 317 -21.67 3.04 -9.03
C ASP A 317 -20.68 3.76 -9.95
N THR A 318 -21.15 4.12 -11.15
CA THR A 318 -20.35 4.79 -12.17
C THR A 318 -19.81 6.15 -11.75
N THR A 319 -20.34 6.75 -10.71
CA THR A 319 -19.82 8.00 -10.16
C THR A 319 -18.35 7.81 -9.69
N TYR A 320 -18.04 6.69 -9.05
CA TYR A 320 -16.67 6.40 -8.62
C TYR A 320 -15.75 6.09 -9.79
N ARG A 321 -16.23 5.41 -10.82
CA ARG A 321 -15.51 5.23 -12.07
C ARG A 321 -15.13 6.58 -12.69
N ASP A 322 -16.10 7.45 -12.89
CA ASP A 322 -15.93 8.70 -13.62
C ASP A 322 -15.01 9.69 -12.84
N ARG A 323 -15.12 9.71 -11.51
CA ARG A 323 -14.23 10.47 -10.64
C ARG A 323 -12.81 9.89 -10.63
N GLY A 324 -12.68 8.59 -10.55
CA GLY A 324 -11.40 7.88 -10.63
C GLY A 324 -10.70 8.13 -11.95
N ASP A 325 -11.43 8.06 -13.07
CA ASP A 325 -10.92 8.32 -14.42
C ASP A 325 -10.40 9.77 -14.57
N GLN A 326 -11.10 10.76 -14.00
CA GLN A 326 -10.64 12.15 -13.99
C GLN A 326 -9.36 12.33 -13.16
N LEU A 327 -9.32 11.69 -11.99
CA LEU A 327 -8.17 11.74 -11.09
C LEU A 327 -6.94 11.04 -11.70
N PHE A 328 -7.13 9.86 -12.29
CA PHE A 328 -6.09 9.11 -12.98
C PHE A 328 -5.52 9.92 -14.17
N ALA A 329 -6.41 10.42 -15.05
CA ALA A 329 -5.99 11.23 -16.18
C ALA A 329 -5.23 12.51 -15.74
N GLY A 330 -5.66 13.15 -14.65
CA GLY A 330 -4.96 14.29 -14.07
C GLY A 330 -3.54 13.95 -13.62
N GLY A 331 -3.36 12.84 -12.90
CA GLY A 331 -2.05 12.33 -12.50
C GLY A 331 -1.16 12.00 -13.68
N VAL A 332 -1.68 11.20 -14.64
CA VAL A 332 -0.90 10.80 -15.82
C VAL A 332 -0.46 12.00 -16.67
N THR A 333 -1.28 13.03 -16.81
CA THR A 333 -0.97 14.16 -17.72
C THR A 333 -0.11 15.24 -17.09
N ARG A 334 -0.05 15.33 -15.76
CA ARG A 334 0.52 16.51 -15.06
C ARG A 334 1.52 16.18 -13.96
N ALA A 335 1.71 14.89 -13.60
CA ALA A 335 2.70 14.54 -12.60
C ALA A 335 4.12 14.74 -13.10
N TYR A 336 4.99 15.10 -12.18
CA TYR A 336 6.43 15.12 -12.40
C TYR A 336 7.00 13.71 -12.18
N LEU A 337 7.80 13.22 -13.15
CA LEU A 337 8.31 11.84 -13.16
C LEU A 337 9.84 11.74 -13.26
N GLU A 338 10.55 12.87 -13.18
CA GLU A 338 11.96 12.96 -13.56
C GLU A 338 12.96 12.27 -12.61
N ASN A 339 12.54 11.89 -11.40
CA ASN A 339 13.38 11.16 -10.46
C ASN A 339 12.70 9.90 -9.93
N GLY A 340 13.50 8.97 -9.39
CA GLY A 340 13.03 7.68 -8.93
C GLY A 340 11.89 7.76 -7.91
N LYS A 341 11.97 8.66 -6.92
CA LYS A 341 10.92 8.85 -5.93
C LYS A 341 9.58 9.21 -6.56
N GLN A 342 9.58 10.18 -7.46
CA GLN A 342 8.35 10.66 -8.09
C GLN A 342 7.78 9.63 -9.08
N PHE A 343 8.66 8.93 -9.79
CA PHE A 343 8.27 7.81 -10.62
C PHE A 343 7.59 6.72 -9.79
N ASN A 344 8.23 6.24 -8.73
CA ASN A 344 7.67 5.19 -7.87
C ASN A 344 6.34 5.63 -7.24
N GLN A 345 6.23 6.87 -6.78
CA GLN A 345 5.00 7.44 -6.23
C GLN A 345 3.81 7.31 -7.18
N ASN A 346 4.05 7.54 -8.47
CA ASN A 346 3.00 7.47 -9.48
C ASN A 346 2.70 6.04 -9.93
N TYR A 347 3.64 5.10 -9.74
CA TYR A 347 3.45 3.72 -10.21
C TYR A 347 3.22 2.70 -9.09
N MET A 348 3.48 3.02 -7.82
CA MET A 348 3.31 2.08 -6.70
C MET A 348 1.90 1.46 -6.63
N TRP A 349 0.86 2.28 -6.84
CA TRP A 349 -0.53 1.86 -6.71
C TRP A 349 -1.36 1.98 -8.00
N SER A 350 -0.85 2.63 -9.04
CA SER A 350 -1.63 2.85 -10.27
C SER A 350 -1.91 1.57 -11.06
N PHE A 351 -1.14 0.50 -10.85
CA PHE A 351 -1.45 -0.82 -11.40
C PHE A 351 -2.73 -1.38 -10.80
N ASP A 352 -2.97 -1.19 -9.50
CA ASP A 352 -4.22 -1.60 -8.85
C ASP A 352 -5.41 -0.82 -9.43
N TYR A 353 -5.23 0.48 -9.72
CA TYR A 353 -6.24 1.26 -10.43
C TYR A 353 -6.58 0.63 -11.79
N VAL A 354 -5.57 0.38 -12.62
CA VAL A 354 -5.76 -0.18 -13.95
C VAL A 354 -6.43 -1.55 -13.88
N LYS A 355 -6.01 -2.40 -12.93
CA LYS A 355 -6.60 -3.72 -12.69
C LYS A 355 -8.07 -3.61 -12.33
N TRP A 356 -8.42 -2.95 -11.23
CA TRP A 356 -9.79 -2.86 -10.72
C TRP A 356 -10.74 -2.11 -11.65
N ARG A 357 -10.20 -1.18 -12.44
CA ARG A 357 -10.97 -0.44 -13.44
C ARG A 357 -11.28 -1.28 -14.69
N SER A 358 -10.51 -2.33 -14.96
CA SER A 358 -10.65 -3.25 -16.10
C SER A 358 -11.50 -4.48 -15.77
N GLU A 359 -11.65 -4.83 -14.53
CA GLU A 359 -12.49 -5.93 -14.02
C GLU A 359 -13.94 -5.47 -13.83
#